data_0add10f7b5d913b2c4b5f8924b48d55a
#
_entry.id   0add10f7b5d913b2c4b5f8924b48d55a
#
_cell.length_a   1.000
_cell.length_b   1.000
_cell.length_c   1.000
_cell.angle_alpha   90.00
_cell.angle_beta   90.00
_cell.angle_gamma   90.00
#
_symmetry.space_group_name_H-M   'P 1'
#
loop_
_entity.id
_entity.type
_entity.pdbx_description
1 polymer ?
#
loop_
_entity_poly.entity_id
_entity_poly.type
_entity_poly.pdbx_seq_one_letter_code
_entity_poly.pdbx_strand_id
1 'polypeptide(L)'
;MAGAAALALVLAACGGGGGNNLVANGGGLAPSAPLKQTRAPNNGDWTQIVTATETGYRLGNPNAPVRLVEYGSISCHHCAEFSRGAGPLTSQYVKSGQVSWEYRPHMLFPTDPGIFALLQCRGAEPYFSLVEQLYADQDAWLSQVQQYAQANGPALEAMDGPQRAAALVRGAGLDQFFRQRGMPQAQIDSCLANEQNLRRIAELTQRGTQENGVNGTPTFLINDTKLENVGSWEQLEPMLRAQMGG
;
A
#
# COMPACT_ATOMS: atom_id res chain seq x y z
N MET A 1 -69.64 1.97 -53.99
CA MET A 1 -68.62 3.00 -54.18
C MET A 1 -67.36 2.56 -53.42
N ALA A 2 -66.34 2.38 -54.15
CA ALA A 2 -65.01 1.80 -53.97
C ALA A 2 -64.38 1.91 -52.59
N GLY A 3 -63.95 0.76 -52.04
CA GLY A 3 -63.04 0.62 -50.95
C GLY A 3 -61.73 0.08 -51.50
N ALA A 4 -60.60 0.75 -51.18
CA ALA A 4 -59.30 0.33 -51.56
C ALA A 4 -58.62 -0.33 -50.35
N ALA A 5 -58.22 -1.63 -50.52
CA ALA A 5 -57.41 -2.37 -49.57
C ALA A 5 -55.96 -2.15 -49.93
N ALA A 6 -55.10 -1.80 -48.95
CA ALA A 6 -53.69 -1.72 -49.10
C ALA A 6 -53.02 -2.96 -48.51
N LEU A 7 -52.32 -3.69 -49.35
CA LEU A 7 -51.56 -4.92 -49.03
C LEU A 7 -50.16 -4.50 -48.57
N ALA A 8 -49.76 -4.87 -47.38
CA ALA A 8 -48.38 -4.72 -46.93
C ALA A 8 -47.56 -5.99 -47.23
N LEU A 9 -46.51 -5.84 -48.04
CA LEU A 9 -45.52 -6.90 -48.33
C LEU A 9 -44.47 -6.95 -47.22
N VAL A 10 -44.30 -8.14 -46.66
CA VAL A 10 -43.18 -8.49 -45.80
C VAL A 10 -42.09 -9.08 -46.69
N LEU A 11 -40.92 -8.45 -46.75
CA LEU A 11 -39.74 -9.00 -47.37
C LEU A 11 -38.82 -9.58 -46.26
N ALA A 12 -38.69 -10.88 -46.25
CA ALA A 12 -37.62 -11.59 -45.51
C ALA A 12 -36.40 -11.67 -46.43
N ALA A 13 -35.24 -11.19 -45.93
CA ALA A 13 -33.96 -11.39 -46.54
C ALA A 13 -33.02 -12.14 -45.56
N CYS A 14 -32.78 -13.41 -45.84
CA CYS A 14 -31.63 -14.17 -45.31
C CYS A 14 -30.42 -13.86 -46.16
N GLY A 15 -29.28 -13.59 -45.52
CA GLY A 15 -27.99 -13.46 -46.19
C GLY A 15 -26.87 -13.47 -45.16
N GLY A 16 -26.17 -14.58 -45.06
CA GLY A 16 -25.04 -14.78 -44.15
C GLY A 16 -23.75 -14.16 -44.68
N GLY A 17 -22.77 -14.03 -43.81
CA GLY A 17 -21.40 -13.64 -44.14
C GLY A 17 -20.66 -13.16 -42.91
N GLY A 18 -19.76 -14.00 -42.41
CA GLY A 18 -18.95 -13.73 -41.23
C GLY A 18 -17.97 -12.57 -41.42
N GLY A 19 -17.72 -11.92 -40.33
CA GLY A 19 -16.67 -10.91 -40.19
C GLY A 19 -16.56 -10.54 -38.72
N ASN A 20 -15.67 -11.24 -37.99
CA ASN A 20 -15.32 -10.86 -36.62
C ASN A 20 -14.56 -9.54 -36.64
N ASN A 21 -15.25 -8.44 -36.59
CA ASN A 21 -14.68 -7.16 -36.17
C ASN A 21 -15.08 -6.94 -34.72
N LEU A 22 -14.15 -7.29 -33.82
CA LEU A 22 -14.17 -6.79 -32.44
C LEU A 22 -13.89 -5.29 -32.51
N VAL A 23 -14.94 -4.51 -32.68
CA VAL A 23 -14.91 -3.07 -32.40
C VAL A 23 -14.75 -2.97 -30.91
N ALA A 24 -13.59 -2.51 -30.45
CA ALA A 24 -13.41 -2.08 -29.07
C ALA A 24 -14.40 -0.94 -28.83
N ASN A 25 -15.55 -1.27 -28.27
CA ASN A 25 -16.46 -0.29 -27.69
C ASN A 25 -15.68 0.38 -26.57
N GLY A 26 -15.32 1.64 -26.76
CA GLY A 26 -14.87 2.54 -25.71
C GLY A 26 -16.02 2.73 -24.71
N GLY A 27 -16.25 1.73 -23.88
CA GLY A 27 -17.13 1.81 -22.74
C GLY A 27 -16.51 2.81 -21.77
N GLY A 28 -16.97 4.05 -21.79
CA GLY A 28 -16.76 4.96 -20.70
C GLY A 28 -17.18 4.23 -19.43
N LEU A 29 -16.25 4.08 -18.47
CA LEU A 29 -16.56 3.50 -17.18
C LEU A 29 -17.74 4.27 -16.61
N ALA A 30 -18.86 3.61 -16.42
CA ALA A 30 -20.02 4.21 -15.75
C ALA A 30 -19.52 4.74 -14.39
N PRO A 31 -19.96 5.94 -13.96
CA PRO A 31 -19.55 6.46 -12.67
C PRO A 31 -19.87 5.42 -11.61
N SER A 32 -18.83 4.93 -10.93
CA SER A 32 -18.98 3.90 -9.91
C SER A 32 -19.91 4.41 -8.81
N ALA A 33 -20.82 3.55 -8.34
CA ALA A 33 -21.78 3.90 -7.29
C ALA A 33 -21.05 4.47 -6.06
N PRO A 34 -21.63 5.46 -5.37
CA PRO A 34 -21.07 6.03 -4.15
C PRO A 34 -20.86 4.94 -3.10
N LEU A 35 -19.73 4.99 -2.40
CA LEU A 35 -19.43 4.05 -1.32
C LEU A 35 -20.42 4.25 -0.16
N LYS A 36 -20.91 3.14 0.39
CA LYS A 36 -21.67 3.16 1.64
C LYS A 36 -20.81 3.78 2.73
N GLN A 37 -21.40 4.61 3.57
CA GLN A 37 -20.68 5.27 4.66
C GLN A 37 -20.96 4.57 6.00
N THR A 38 -19.90 4.29 6.75
CA THR A 38 -19.95 3.85 8.15
C THR A 38 -19.38 4.97 9.01
N ARG A 39 -20.17 5.45 9.98
CA ARG A 39 -19.74 6.58 10.83
C ARG A 39 -18.59 6.17 11.75
N ALA A 40 -17.58 7.02 11.83
CA ALA A 40 -16.50 6.88 12.80
C ALA A 40 -16.99 7.24 14.22
N PRO A 41 -16.36 6.71 15.29
CA PRO A 41 -16.68 7.07 16.66
C PRO A 41 -16.56 8.58 16.91
N ASN A 42 -17.41 9.10 17.80
CA ASN A 42 -17.40 10.51 18.22
C ASN A 42 -17.49 11.52 17.07
N ASN A 43 -18.16 11.18 15.97
CA ASN A 43 -18.21 11.97 14.73
C ASN A 43 -16.82 12.27 14.14
N GLY A 44 -15.84 11.44 14.42
CA GLY A 44 -14.48 11.55 13.90
C GLY A 44 -14.35 11.14 12.44
N ASP A 45 -13.10 11.01 12.01
CA ASP A 45 -12.72 10.59 10.67
C ASP A 45 -11.90 9.29 10.75
N TRP A 46 -12.30 8.27 10.02
CA TRP A 46 -11.58 6.99 9.97
C TRP A 46 -10.13 7.14 9.51
N THR A 47 -9.84 8.14 8.69
CA THR A 47 -8.47 8.40 8.20
C THR A 47 -7.51 8.91 9.28
N GLN A 48 -8.03 9.25 10.47
CA GLN A 48 -7.25 9.68 11.62
C GLN A 48 -7.10 8.57 12.67
N ILE A 49 -7.70 7.41 12.45
CA ILE A 49 -7.67 6.30 13.42
C ILE A 49 -6.63 5.29 12.98
N VAL A 50 -5.47 5.32 13.63
CA VAL A 50 -4.38 4.36 13.43
C VAL A 50 -4.22 3.50 14.67
N THR A 51 -4.15 2.19 14.48
CA THR A 51 -4.01 1.19 15.55
C THR A 51 -2.81 0.30 15.26
N ALA A 52 -1.92 0.12 16.24
CA ALA A 52 -0.90 -0.91 16.15
C ALA A 52 -1.55 -2.29 16.19
N THR A 53 -1.10 -3.19 15.33
CA THR A 53 -1.49 -4.59 15.29
C THR A 53 -0.32 -5.48 15.70
N GLU A 54 -0.50 -6.77 15.76
CA GLU A 54 0.60 -7.72 16.01
C GLU A 54 1.64 -7.68 14.88
N THR A 55 1.20 -7.42 13.64
CA THR A 55 2.00 -7.54 12.42
C THR A 55 2.34 -6.21 11.76
N GLY A 56 1.76 -5.10 12.21
CA GLY A 56 1.99 -3.80 11.59
C GLY A 56 1.12 -2.69 12.16
N TYR A 57 0.58 -1.85 11.29
CA TYR A 57 -0.30 -0.74 11.66
C TYR A 57 -1.52 -0.72 10.74
N ARG A 58 -2.70 -0.52 11.33
CA ARG A 58 -3.96 -0.44 10.60
C ARG A 58 -4.54 0.96 10.67
N LEU A 59 -4.90 1.48 9.51
CA LEU A 59 -5.65 2.71 9.32
C LEU A 59 -7.14 2.39 9.10
N GLY A 60 -8.02 3.12 9.78
CA GLY A 60 -9.46 3.07 9.51
C GLY A 60 -10.26 2.21 10.48
N ASN A 61 -11.44 1.84 10.02
CA ASN A 61 -12.43 1.09 10.78
C ASN A 61 -11.95 -0.34 11.09
N PRO A 62 -11.73 -0.72 12.37
CA PRO A 62 -11.30 -2.08 12.71
C PRO A 62 -12.33 -3.16 12.33
N ASN A 63 -13.59 -2.77 12.16
CA ASN A 63 -14.71 -3.63 11.78
C ASN A 63 -15.13 -3.42 10.33
N ALA A 64 -14.26 -2.89 9.48
CA ALA A 64 -14.54 -2.73 8.06
C ALA A 64 -14.85 -4.09 7.41
N PRO A 65 -15.85 -4.15 6.52
CA PRO A 65 -16.18 -5.38 5.81
C PRO A 65 -15.06 -5.85 4.88
N VAL A 66 -14.22 -4.91 4.41
CA VAL A 66 -13.06 -5.21 3.57
C VAL A 66 -11.78 -4.87 4.34
N ARG A 67 -10.96 -5.88 4.57
CA ARG A 67 -9.63 -5.73 5.18
C ARG A 67 -8.57 -5.83 4.09
N LEU A 68 -7.96 -4.70 3.78
CA LEU A 68 -6.79 -4.64 2.91
C LEU A 68 -5.52 -4.76 3.76
N VAL A 69 -4.64 -5.66 3.38
CA VAL A 69 -3.27 -5.76 3.90
C VAL A 69 -2.31 -5.44 2.78
N GLU A 70 -1.34 -4.58 3.05
CA GLU A 70 -0.19 -4.32 2.21
C GLU A 70 1.09 -4.76 2.91
N TYR A 71 1.82 -5.68 2.31
CA TYR A 71 3.21 -5.94 2.66
C TYR A 71 4.11 -5.01 1.86
N GLY A 72 4.81 -4.12 2.56
CA GLY A 72 5.64 -3.10 1.94
C GLY A 72 7.03 -2.97 2.54
N SER A 73 7.97 -2.54 1.71
CA SER A 73 9.33 -2.12 2.09
C SER A 73 9.46 -0.64 1.82
N ILE A 74 10.00 0.11 2.77
CA ILE A 74 10.19 1.56 2.60
C ILE A 74 11.23 1.86 1.51
N SER A 75 12.17 0.94 1.29
CA SER A 75 13.18 1.05 0.24
C SER A 75 12.73 0.51 -1.13
N CYS A 76 11.49 0.02 -1.25
CA CYS A 76 10.97 -0.54 -2.50
C CYS A 76 10.41 0.55 -3.41
N HIS A 77 10.96 0.65 -4.63
CA HIS A 77 10.51 1.64 -5.63
C HIS A 77 9.05 1.44 -6.04
N HIS A 78 8.62 0.19 -6.27
CA HIS A 78 7.22 -0.11 -6.63
C HIS A 78 6.23 0.21 -5.51
N CYS A 79 6.63 0.11 -4.23
CA CYS A 79 5.80 0.58 -3.12
C CYS A 79 5.63 2.10 -3.13
N ALA A 80 6.69 2.84 -3.46
CA ALA A 80 6.60 4.30 -3.62
C ALA A 80 5.73 4.68 -4.84
N GLU A 81 5.81 3.93 -5.94
CA GLU A 81 4.93 4.11 -7.11
C GLU A 81 3.46 3.88 -6.74
N PHE A 82 3.16 2.79 -6.04
CA PHE A 82 1.82 2.51 -5.53
C PHE A 82 1.33 3.64 -4.62
N SER A 83 2.13 4.06 -3.65
CA SER A 83 1.78 5.14 -2.71
C SER A 83 1.40 6.44 -3.42
N ARG A 84 2.11 6.82 -4.49
CA ARG A 84 1.78 8.01 -5.29
C ARG A 84 0.41 7.94 -5.96
N GLY A 85 -0.02 6.74 -6.38
CA GLY A 85 -1.33 6.53 -7.03
C GLY A 85 -2.48 6.27 -6.06
N ALA A 86 -2.17 5.82 -4.84
CA ALA A 86 -3.14 5.26 -3.90
C ALA A 86 -3.87 6.31 -3.03
N GLY A 87 -3.78 7.60 -3.33
CA GLY A 87 -4.51 8.65 -2.60
C GLY A 87 -6.00 8.37 -2.39
N PRO A 88 -6.75 7.84 -3.38
CA PRO A 88 -8.14 7.45 -3.21
C PRO A 88 -8.36 6.36 -2.14
N LEU A 89 -7.40 5.45 -1.89
CA LEU A 89 -7.52 4.44 -0.84
C LEU A 89 -7.83 5.08 0.50
N THR A 90 -7.07 6.10 0.89
CA THR A 90 -7.30 6.83 2.15
C THR A 90 -8.49 7.76 2.06
N SER A 91 -8.53 8.63 1.03
CA SER A 91 -9.50 9.74 0.95
C SER A 91 -10.94 9.31 0.64
N GLN A 92 -11.15 8.11 0.12
CA GLN A 92 -12.47 7.59 -0.24
C GLN A 92 -12.79 6.28 0.49
N TYR A 93 -11.96 5.24 0.33
CA TYR A 93 -12.25 3.88 0.80
C TYR A 93 -12.13 3.76 2.32
N VAL A 94 -11.00 4.15 2.88
CA VAL A 94 -10.80 4.15 4.35
C VAL A 94 -11.75 5.15 4.99
N LYS A 95 -11.87 6.36 4.42
CA LYS A 95 -12.76 7.40 4.92
C LYS A 95 -14.22 6.97 5.00
N SER A 96 -14.68 6.14 4.06
CA SER A 96 -16.04 5.58 4.09
C SER A 96 -16.29 4.62 5.25
N GLY A 97 -15.23 4.08 5.86
CA GLY A 97 -15.28 3.03 6.88
C GLY A 97 -15.60 1.65 6.33
N GLN A 98 -15.63 1.48 4.98
CA GLN A 98 -15.84 0.19 4.33
C GLN A 98 -14.56 -0.61 4.16
N VAL A 99 -13.40 0.07 4.15
CA VAL A 99 -12.08 -0.54 4.04
C VAL A 99 -11.25 -0.17 5.25
N SER A 100 -10.58 -1.13 5.85
CA SER A 100 -9.42 -0.90 6.70
C SER A 100 -8.16 -1.26 5.93
N TRP A 101 -7.10 -0.48 6.13
CA TRP A 101 -5.81 -0.71 5.48
C TRP A 101 -4.75 -0.99 6.53
N GLU A 102 -4.19 -2.21 6.53
CA GLU A 102 -3.08 -2.60 7.38
C GLU A 102 -1.79 -2.64 6.56
N TYR A 103 -0.80 -1.84 6.98
CA TYR A 103 0.56 -1.88 6.43
C TYR A 103 1.42 -2.81 7.29
N ARG A 104 2.01 -3.83 6.66
CA ARG A 104 2.90 -4.81 7.29
C ARG A 104 4.32 -4.68 6.75
N PRO A 105 5.33 -4.48 7.61
CA PRO A 105 6.73 -4.47 7.19
C PRO A 105 7.13 -5.77 6.48
N HIS A 106 7.71 -5.63 5.28
CA HIS A 106 8.38 -6.71 4.59
C HIS A 106 9.68 -6.19 4.02
N MET A 107 10.79 -6.52 4.67
CA MET A 107 12.08 -5.92 4.39
C MET A 107 12.72 -6.55 3.16
N LEU A 108 13.21 -5.72 2.25
CA LEU A 108 13.99 -6.12 1.08
C LEU A 108 15.45 -5.66 1.17
N PHE A 109 15.71 -4.60 1.94
CA PHE A 109 17.00 -3.94 1.98
C PHE A 109 17.53 -3.82 3.40
N PRO A 110 18.87 -3.79 3.59
CA PRO A 110 19.47 -3.68 4.92
C PRO A 110 19.12 -2.42 5.71
N THR A 111 18.59 -1.38 5.04
CA THR A 111 18.15 -0.12 5.65
C THR A 111 16.77 -0.25 6.30
N ASP A 112 15.91 -1.11 5.75
CA ASP A 112 14.50 -1.23 6.16
C ASP A 112 14.30 -1.47 7.66
N PRO A 113 15.05 -2.37 8.33
CA PRO A 113 14.86 -2.62 9.76
C PRO A 113 14.98 -1.35 10.61
N GLY A 114 16.00 -0.52 10.29
CA GLY A 114 16.24 0.73 11.01
C GLY A 114 15.13 1.76 10.79
N ILE A 115 14.64 1.89 9.55
CA ILE A 115 13.52 2.80 9.22
C ILE A 115 12.25 2.34 9.93
N PHE A 116 11.90 1.05 9.86
CA PHE A 116 10.72 0.52 10.54
C PHE A 116 10.80 0.64 12.07
N ALA A 117 12.00 0.47 12.66
CA ALA A 117 12.19 0.70 14.09
C ALA A 117 11.87 2.15 14.48
N LEU A 118 12.32 3.14 13.69
CA LEU A 118 12.01 4.55 13.95
C LEU A 118 10.52 4.86 13.75
N LEU A 119 9.88 4.33 12.71
CA LEU A 119 8.44 4.45 12.49
C LEU A 119 7.64 3.90 13.68
N GLN A 120 7.98 2.71 14.17
CA GLN A 120 7.33 2.10 15.33
C GLN A 120 7.55 2.90 16.61
N CYS A 121 8.77 3.37 16.85
CA CYS A 121 9.11 4.20 18.00
C CYS A 121 8.39 5.55 18.01
N ARG A 122 8.06 6.10 16.83
CA ARG A 122 7.29 7.34 16.73
C ARG A 122 5.83 7.14 17.12
N GLY A 123 5.35 5.90 17.09
CA GLY A 123 4.00 5.52 17.50
C GLY A 123 3.01 5.40 16.35
N ALA A 124 1.77 5.05 16.70
CA ALA A 124 0.76 4.70 15.72
C ALA A 124 0.25 5.91 14.92
N GLU A 125 -0.07 7.01 15.60
CA GLU A 125 -0.75 8.16 15.00
C GLU A 125 -0.09 8.66 13.71
N PRO A 126 1.23 8.96 13.69
CA PRO A 126 1.88 9.51 12.50
C PRO A 126 2.37 8.43 11.52
N TYR A 127 2.12 7.13 11.77
CA TYR A 127 2.75 6.04 11.03
C TYR A 127 2.55 6.15 9.52
N PHE A 128 1.30 6.22 9.05
CA PHE A 128 0.99 6.27 7.62
C PHE A 128 1.49 7.54 6.95
N SER A 129 1.35 8.70 7.62
CA SER A 129 1.85 9.97 7.07
C SER A 129 3.39 9.99 6.98
N LEU A 130 4.10 9.34 7.89
CA LEU A 130 5.55 9.20 7.81
C LEU A 130 5.97 8.24 6.69
N VAL A 131 5.25 7.13 6.51
CA VAL A 131 5.48 6.19 5.39
C VAL A 131 5.30 6.91 4.05
N GLU A 132 4.20 7.65 3.87
CA GLU A 132 3.96 8.44 2.65
C GLU A 132 5.06 9.45 2.37
N GLN A 133 5.54 10.17 3.40
CA GLN A 133 6.62 11.14 3.26
C GLN A 133 7.97 10.47 2.94
N LEU A 134 8.26 9.31 3.53
CA LEU A 134 9.46 8.54 3.19
C LEU A 134 9.43 8.06 1.74
N TYR A 135 8.26 7.65 1.23
CA TYR A 135 8.09 7.30 -0.17
C TYR A 135 8.19 8.52 -1.10
N ALA A 136 7.66 9.67 -0.71
CA ALA A 136 7.73 10.89 -1.50
C ALA A 136 9.19 11.34 -1.73
N ASP A 137 10.05 11.18 -0.73
CA ASP A 137 11.47 11.57 -0.76
C ASP A 137 12.40 10.38 -1.07
N GLN A 138 11.86 9.23 -1.52
CA GLN A 138 12.58 7.96 -1.57
C GLN A 138 13.87 8.03 -2.39
N ASP A 139 13.84 8.58 -3.60
CA ASP A 139 15.00 8.64 -4.49
C ASP A 139 16.16 9.44 -3.88
N ALA A 140 15.83 10.52 -3.15
CA ALA A 140 16.81 11.37 -2.52
C ALA A 140 17.56 10.63 -1.39
N TRP A 141 16.83 10.04 -0.45
CA TRP A 141 17.48 9.36 0.67
C TRP A 141 18.09 8.00 0.28
N LEU A 142 17.55 7.28 -0.73
CA LEU A 142 18.19 6.06 -1.27
C LEU A 142 19.54 6.38 -1.91
N SER A 143 19.65 7.50 -2.63
CA SER A 143 20.93 7.96 -3.16
C SER A 143 21.96 8.20 -2.05
N GLN A 144 21.55 8.77 -0.93
CA GLN A 144 22.42 8.97 0.24
C GLN A 144 22.82 7.64 0.88
N VAL A 145 21.87 6.69 1.02
CA VAL A 145 22.18 5.32 1.50
C VAL A 145 23.23 4.68 0.62
N GLN A 146 23.08 4.76 -0.71
CA GLN A 146 24.02 4.18 -1.67
C GLN A 146 25.41 4.81 -1.56
N GLN A 147 25.50 6.15 -1.50
CA GLN A 147 26.76 6.87 -1.33
C GLN A 147 27.46 6.49 -0.03
N TYR A 148 26.73 6.45 1.09
CA TYR A 148 27.27 6.05 2.38
C TYR A 148 27.75 4.60 2.37
N ALA A 149 26.97 3.69 1.79
CA ALA A 149 27.33 2.27 1.69
C ALA A 149 28.59 2.04 0.83
N GLN A 150 28.74 2.77 -0.28
CA GLN A 150 29.93 2.71 -1.13
C GLN A 150 31.18 3.22 -0.39
N ALA A 151 31.06 4.31 0.37
CA ALA A 151 32.17 4.89 1.11
C ALA A 151 32.60 4.07 2.35
N ASN A 152 31.69 3.27 2.92
CA ASN A 152 31.88 2.57 4.18
C ASN A 152 31.71 1.03 4.07
N GLY A 153 31.79 0.45 2.87
CA GLY A 153 31.54 -0.95 2.60
C GLY A 153 32.20 -1.91 3.57
N PRO A 154 33.54 -1.91 3.74
CA PRO A 154 34.23 -2.82 4.65
C PRO A 154 33.78 -2.72 6.11
N ALA A 155 33.51 -1.51 6.59
CA ALA A 155 32.99 -1.29 7.94
C ALA A 155 31.57 -1.85 8.11
N LEU A 156 30.70 -1.65 7.12
CA LEU A 156 29.33 -2.16 7.12
C LEU A 156 29.29 -3.69 7.03
N GLU A 157 30.19 -4.31 6.29
CA GLU A 157 30.30 -5.78 6.18
C GLU A 157 30.72 -6.43 7.51
N ALA A 158 31.53 -5.73 8.32
CA ALA A 158 31.95 -6.20 9.64
C ALA A 158 30.85 -6.09 10.71
N MET A 159 29.76 -5.35 10.45
CA MET A 159 28.64 -5.17 11.36
C MET A 159 27.63 -6.31 11.23
N ASP A 160 26.97 -6.67 12.33
CA ASP A 160 25.78 -7.52 12.28
C ASP A 160 24.59 -6.76 11.63
N GLY A 161 23.49 -7.47 11.37
CA GLY A 161 22.32 -6.91 10.70
C GLY A 161 21.74 -5.66 11.38
N PRO A 162 21.43 -5.69 12.69
CA PRO A 162 20.96 -4.55 13.45
C PRO A 162 21.90 -3.34 13.43
N GLN A 163 23.19 -3.56 13.67
CA GLN A 163 24.21 -2.52 13.65
C GLN A 163 24.31 -1.86 12.27
N ARG A 164 24.31 -2.68 11.21
CA ARG A 164 24.34 -2.21 9.82
C ARG A 164 23.12 -1.36 9.49
N ALA A 165 21.92 -1.79 9.87
CA ALA A 165 20.69 -1.03 9.65
C ALA A 165 20.75 0.35 10.33
N ALA A 166 21.19 0.40 11.57
CA ALA A 166 21.36 1.66 12.30
C ALA A 166 22.40 2.58 11.66
N ALA A 167 23.54 2.02 11.21
CA ALA A 167 24.59 2.77 10.53
C ALA A 167 24.12 3.36 9.20
N LEU A 168 23.37 2.59 8.39
CA LEU A 168 22.81 3.05 7.12
C LEU A 168 21.80 4.16 7.31
N VAL A 169 20.90 4.04 8.29
CA VAL A 169 19.91 5.10 8.62
C VAL A 169 20.60 6.41 8.99
N ARG A 170 21.60 6.37 9.86
CA ARG A 170 22.36 7.57 10.27
C ARG A 170 23.19 8.13 9.12
N GLY A 171 23.91 7.26 8.41
CA GLY A 171 24.77 7.66 7.30
C GLY A 171 24.02 8.31 6.13
N ALA A 172 22.77 7.92 5.94
CA ALA A 172 21.87 8.52 4.95
C ALA A 172 21.12 9.75 5.46
N GLY A 173 21.33 10.20 6.70
CA GLY A 173 20.63 11.34 7.27
C GLY A 173 19.14 11.11 7.57
N LEU A 174 18.68 9.86 7.54
CA LEU A 174 17.28 9.52 7.85
C LEU A 174 16.91 9.82 9.31
N ASP A 175 17.88 9.80 10.23
CA ASP A 175 17.68 10.28 11.60
C ASP A 175 17.26 11.76 11.64
N GLN A 176 17.78 12.61 10.74
CA GLN A 176 17.36 14.00 10.62
C GLN A 176 15.91 14.13 10.14
N PHE A 177 15.47 13.25 9.22
CA PHE A 177 14.07 13.21 8.77
C PHE A 177 13.13 13.04 9.97
N PHE A 178 13.42 12.11 10.89
CA PHE A 178 12.61 11.88 12.08
C PHE A 178 12.74 13.00 13.11
N ARG A 179 13.93 13.57 13.29
CA ARG A 179 14.13 14.75 14.19
C ARG A 179 13.29 15.94 13.78
N GLN A 180 13.29 16.26 12.49
CA GLN A 180 12.50 17.38 11.94
C GLN A 180 10.99 17.19 12.14
N ARG A 181 10.57 15.93 12.37
CA ARG A 181 9.17 15.54 12.66
C ARG A 181 8.91 15.28 14.14
N GLY A 182 9.75 15.87 14.99
CA GLY A 182 9.54 15.92 16.44
C GLY A 182 10.01 14.69 17.22
N MET A 183 10.92 13.87 16.66
CA MET A 183 11.51 12.75 17.40
C MET A 183 12.85 13.20 18.02
N PRO A 184 13.00 13.22 19.36
CA PRO A 184 14.25 13.60 20.01
C PRO A 184 15.40 12.68 19.63
N GLN A 185 16.62 13.21 19.51
CA GLN A 185 17.80 12.40 19.17
C GLN A 185 18.00 11.21 20.12
N ALA A 186 17.83 11.41 21.43
CA ALA A 186 17.94 10.35 22.41
C ALA A 186 16.93 9.19 22.17
N GLN A 187 15.73 9.51 21.69
CA GLN A 187 14.73 8.49 21.32
C GLN A 187 15.18 7.76 20.06
N ILE A 188 15.66 8.45 19.03
CA ILE A 188 16.20 7.86 17.80
C ILE A 188 17.32 6.88 18.16
N ASP A 189 18.28 7.31 18.98
CA ASP A 189 19.41 6.48 19.38
C ASP A 189 18.98 5.24 20.15
N SER A 190 18.05 5.39 21.09
CA SER A 190 17.46 4.28 21.84
C SER A 190 16.74 3.27 20.93
N CYS A 191 15.97 3.76 19.95
CA CYS A 191 15.23 2.89 19.02
C CYS A 191 16.16 2.12 18.08
N LEU A 192 17.20 2.77 17.56
CA LEU A 192 18.18 2.13 16.69
C LEU A 192 19.13 1.20 17.46
N ALA A 193 19.30 1.39 18.78
CA ALA A 193 20.06 0.48 19.65
C ALA A 193 19.23 -0.71 20.15
N ASN A 194 17.91 -0.73 19.94
CA ASN A 194 17.05 -1.83 20.37
C ASN A 194 17.12 -3.01 19.38
N GLU A 195 18.17 -3.79 19.50
CA GLU A 195 18.40 -4.96 18.65
C GLU A 195 17.26 -5.98 18.69
N GLN A 196 16.61 -6.15 19.84
CA GLN A 196 15.47 -7.06 19.96
C GLN A 196 14.31 -6.62 19.04
N ASN A 197 14.02 -5.32 18.99
CA ASN A 197 12.99 -4.80 18.08
C ASN A 197 13.41 -4.94 16.61
N LEU A 198 14.67 -4.69 16.29
CA LEU A 198 15.19 -4.87 14.93
C LEU A 198 15.07 -6.33 14.47
N ARG A 199 15.39 -7.29 15.36
CA ARG A 199 15.18 -8.73 15.07
C ARG A 199 13.72 -9.09 14.91
N ARG A 200 12.84 -8.58 15.77
CA ARG A 200 11.38 -8.78 15.65
C ARG A 200 10.84 -8.28 14.32
N ILE A 201 11.29 -7.14 13.85
CA ILE A 201 10.91 -6.61 12.52
C ILE A 201 11.35 -7.59 11.42
N ALA A 202 12.57 -8.17 11.53
CA ALA A 202 13.05 -9.19 10.61
C ALA A 202 12.16 -10.44 10.60
N GLU A 203 11.71 -10.88 11.77
CA GLU A 203 10.79 -12.02 11.94
C GLU A 203 9.43 -11.76 11.26
N LEU A 204 8.91 -10.52 11.24
CA LEU A 204 7.67 -10.18 10.52
C LEU A 204 7.79 -10.45 9.02
N THR A 205 8.94 -10.16 8.42
CA THR A 205 9.22 -10.49 7.01
C THR A 205 9.17 -12.00 6.79
N GLN A 206 9.85 -12.77 7.65
CA GLN A 206 9.85 -14.23 7.54
C GLN A 206 8.44 -14.82 7.69
N ARG A 207 7.65 -14.32 8.65
CA ARG A 207 6.24 -14.70 8.82
C ARG A 207 5.42 -14.38 7.57
N GLY A 208 5.55 -13.20 6.99
CA GLY A 208 4.86 -12.82 5.75
C GLY A 208 5.17 -13.80 4.62
N THR A 209 6.43 -14.20 4.48
CA THR A 209 6.83 -15.21 3.48
C THR A 209 6.21 -16.58 3.76
N GLN A 210 6.29 -17.07 5.00
CA GLN A 210 5.86 -18.43 5.36
C GLN A 210 4.34 -18.59 5.40
N GLU A 211 3.63 -17.60 5.99
CA GLU A 211 2.19 -17.69 6.24
C GLU A 211 1.35 -17.20 5.05
N ASN A 212 1.85 -16.22 4.28
CA ASN A 212 1.10 -15.55 3.23
C ASN A 212 1.76 -15.64 1.84
N GLY A 213 2.86 -16.36 1.70
CA GLY A 213 3.56 -16.54 0.44
C GLY A 213 4.10 -15.23 -0.15
N VAL A 214 4.47 -14.27 0.71
CA VAL A 214 5.02 -12.98 0.27
C VAL A 214 6.45 -13.19 -0.16
N ASN A 215 6.76 -12.88 -1.42
CA ASN A 215 8.09 -13.01 -2.01
C ASN A 215 8.60 -11.72 -2.67
N GLY A 216 7.88 -10.62 -2.49
CA GLY A 216 8.21 -9.30 -3.00
C GLY A 216 7.23 -8.24 -2.50
N THR A 217 7.51 -6.98 -2.81
CA THR A 217 6.67 -5.84 -2.41
C THR A 217 6.39 -4.90 -3.60
N PRO A 218 5.24 -4.22 -3.63
CA PRO A 218 4.12 -4.45 -2.72
C PRO A 218 3.45 -5.81 -2.96
N THR A 219 2.95 -6.45 -1.90
CA THR A 219 2.05 -7.60 -1.99
C THR A 219 0.79 -7.29 -1.20
N PHE A 220 -0.36 -7.52 -1.82
CA PHE A 220 -1.66 -7.20 -1.24
C PHE A 220 -2.46 -8.45 -0.89
N LEU A 221 -3.21 -8.37 0.22
CA LEU A 221 -4.25 -9.33 0.56
C LEU A 221 -5.57 -8.58 0.78
N ILE A 222 -6.67 -9.15 0.31
CA ILE A 222 -8.02 -8.70 0.68
C ILE A 222 -8.70 -9.85 1.43
N ASN A 223 -9.17 -9.57 2.67
CA ASN A 223 -9.82 -10.54 3.53
C ASN A 223 -9.02 -11.86 3.63
N ASP A 224 -7.71 -11.73 3.88
CA ASP A 224 -6.72 -12.80 4.01
C ASP A 224 -6.41 -13.58 2.70
N THR A 225 -7.00 -13.18 1.57
CA THR A 225 -6.69 -13.76 0.25
C THR A 225 -5.64 -12.92 -0.45
N LYS A 226 -4.47 -13.53 -0.75
CA LYS A 226 -3.40 -12.89 -1.49
C LYS A 226 -3.84 -12.59 -2.92
N LEU A 227 -3.52 -11.38 -3.38
CA LEU A 227 -3.75 -10.96 -4.76
C LEU A 227 -2.50 -11.24 -5.60
N GLU A 228 -2.71 -11.76 -6.81
CA GLU A 228 -1.62 -12.03 -7.73
C GLU A 228 -1.49 -10.91 -8.77
N ASN A 229 -0.25 -10.51 -9.08
CA ASN A 229 0.08 -9.52 -10.11
C ASN A 229 -0.58 -8.14 -9.90
N VAL A 230 -0.75 -7.73 -8.64
CA VAL A 230 -1.26 -6.40 -8.27
C VAL A 230 -0.12 -5.57 -7.69
N GLY A 231 0.21 -4.47 -8.36
CA GLY A 231 1.30 -3.56 -7.96
C GLY A 231 0.91 -2.08 -8.07
N SER A 232 -0.26 -1.75 -8.62
CA SER A 232 -0.73 -0.37 -8.76
C SER A 232 -2.15 -0.18 -8.23
N TRP A 233 -2.51 1.08 -8.00
CA TRP A 233 -3.86 1.44 -7.55
C TRP A 233 -4.93 1.02 -8.57
N GLU A 234 -4.68 1.24 -9.85
CA GLU A 234 -5.61 0.91 -10.94
C GLU A 234 -5.93 -0.59 -11.01
N GLN A 235 -4.98 -1.43 -10.58
CA GLN A 235 -5.18 -2.88 -10.48
C GLN A 235 -5.91 -3.26 -9.19
N LEU A 236 -5.63 -2.58 -8.08
CA LEU A 236 -6.20 -2.87 -6.76
C LEU A 236 -7.65 -2.41 -6.62
N GLU A 237 -7.97 -1.19 -7.10
CA GLU A 237 -9.29 -0.58 -6.89
C GLU A 237 -10.46 -1.45 -7.35
N PRO A 238 -10.47 -2.03 -8.56
CA PRO A 238 -11.57 -2.91 -9.01
C PRO A 238 -11.78 -4.10 -8.08
N MET A 239 -10.70 -4.66 -7.52
CA MET A 239 -10.78 -5.80 -6.61
C MET A 239 -11.39 -5.40 -5.26
N LEU A 240 -11.04 -4.23 -4.73
CA LEU A 240 -11.68 -3.68 -3.53
C LEU A 240 -13.18 -3.45 -3.75
N ARG A 241 -13.56 -2.87 -4.90
CA ARG A 241 -14.97 -2.63 -5.24
C ARG A 241 -15.77 -3.94 -5.33
N ALA A 242 -15.22 -4.96 -5.96
CA ALA A 242 -15.87 -6.27 -6.05
C ALA A 242 -16.18 -6.87 -4.67
N GLN A 243 -15.35 -6.65 -3.66
CA GLN A 243 -15.58 -7.12 -2.29
C GLN A 243 -16.64 -6.32 -1.52
N MET A 244 -16.96 -5.13 -1.98
CA MET A 244 -17.98 -4.28 -1.36
C MET A 244 -19.39 -4.47 -1.96
N GLY A 245 -19.55 -5.40 -2.90
CA GLY A 245 -20.84 -5.66 -3.57
C GLY A 245 -21.18 -4.58 -4.60
N GLY A 246 -20.16 -4.20 -5.40
CA GLY A 246 -20.16 -3.15 -6.40
C GLY A 246 -21.26 -3.20 -7.40
#